data_cbd28ed2681cafc0f03eddd77fd045fa
#
_entry.id   cbd28ed2681cafc0f03eddd77fd045fa
#
_cell.length_a   1.000
_cell.length_b   1.000
_cell.length_c   1.000
_cell.angle_alpha   90.00
_cell.angle_beta   90.00
_cell.angle_gamma   90.00
#
_symmetry.space_group_name_H-M   'P 1'
#
loop_
_entity.id
_entity.type
_entity.pdbx_description
1 polymer ?
#
loop_
_entity_poly.entity_id
_entity_poly.type
_entity_poly.pdbx_seq_one_letter_code
_entity_poly.pdbx_strand_id
1 'polypeptide(L)'
;MTLPRHRAVTAAVLAAIALLAGCRSGTESLTVNGLTETADDMPEEGASSCPLPYDMAAAAESAGLDGEAGSGPVRADGDTPVATSEGGERAEPGDPLAEHPGALVSCTFHIGRHDVQVHTIATRKPNAITPLAPVAAALTRLRGSETVDYINGAAKAETDDVLVASSGNVATVRLKLKGEGDAALLVGFEESSTGAPSPKQVEKLTVALADQVQ
;
A
#
# COMPACT_ATOMS: atom_id res chain seq x y z
N MET A 1 -13.55 -17.25 80.70
CA MET A 1 -13.23 -18.20 79.59
C MET A 1 -13.47 -17.46 78.29
N THR A 2 -12.43 -17.00 77.70
CA THR A 2 -12.41 -16.10 76.53
C THR A 2 -11.81 -16.85 75.33
N LEU A 3 -12.64 -17.06 74.28
CA LEU A 3 -12.19 -17.65 73.01
C LEU A 3 -11.56 -16.59 72.11
N PRO A 4 -10.41 -16.90 71.46
CA PRO A 4 -9.85 -15.96 70.47
C PRO A 4 -10.46 -16.15 69.10
N ARG A 5 -10.85 -15.04 68.48
CA ARG A 5 -11.28 -14.93 67.08
C ARG A 5 -10.07 -14.98 66.15
N HIS A 6 -9.99 -16.04 65.35
CA HIS A 6 -9.05 -16.06 64.21
C HIS A 6 -9.62 -15.22 63.05
N ARG A 7 -8.95 -14.14 62.71
CA ARG A 7 -9.18 -13.37 61.47
C ARG A 7 -8.42 -14.06 60.36
N ALA A 8 -9.12 -14.65 59.42
CA ALA A 8 -8.58 -15.07 58.15
C ALA A 8 -8.38 -13.88 57.24
N VAL A 9 -7.14 -13.58 56.85
CA VAL A 9 -6.77 -12.58 55.85
C VAL A 9 -6.72 -13.29 54.52
N THR A 10 -7.72 -13.06 53.69
CA THR A 10 -7.75 -13.48 52.28
C THR A 10 -6.96 -12.49 51.45
N ALA A 11 -5.77 -12.87 51.02
CA ALA A 11 -4.99 -12.12 50.05
C ALA A 11 -5.56 -12.36 48.66
N ALA A 12 -6.18 -11.33 48.07
CA ALA A 12 -6.62 -11.32 46.70
C ALA A 12 -5.41 -10.96 45.81
N VAL A 13 -4.90 -11.95 45.07
CA VAL A 13 -3.89 -11.75 44.05
C VAL A 13 -4.60 -11.27 42.80
N LEU A 14 -4.54 -9.96 42.51
CA LEU A 14 -4.93 -9.36 41.26
C LEU A 14 -3.83 -9.65 40.22
N ALA A 15 -4.03 -10.64 39.37
CA ALA A 15 -3.22 -10.85 38.18
C ALA A 15 -3.62 -9.78 37.13
N ALA A 16 -2.80 -8.73 37.02
CA ALA A 16 -2.86 -7.78 35.94
C ALA A 16 -2.32 -8.44 34.66
N ILE A 17 -3.23 -8.93 33.81
CA ILE A 17 -2.88 -9.30 32.44
C ILE A 17 -2.71 -8.00 31.67
N ALA A 18 -1.45 -7.57 31.54
CA ALA A 18 -1.07 -6.52 30.59
C ALA A 18 -1.24 -7.11 29.19
N LEU A 19 -2.36 -6.79 28.54
CA LEU A 19 -2.52 -6.91 27.11
C LEU A 19 -1.53 -5.92 26.48
N LEU A 20 -0.36 -6.40 26.12
CA LEU A 20 0.55 -5.72 25.20
C LEU A 20 -0.13 -5.72 23.83
N ALA A 21 -1.12 -4.84 23.66
CA ALA A 21 -1.46 -4.35 22.33
C ALA A 21 -0.21 -3.60 21.85
N GLY A 22 0.63 -4.31 21.12
CA GLY A 22 1.78 -3.73 20.45
C GLY A 22 1.27 -2.68 19.45
N CYS A 23 1.23 -1.42 19.90
CA CYS A 23 1.24 -0.31 18.97
C CYS A 23 2.58 -0.39 18.24
N ARG A 24 2.60 -1.03 17.07
CA ARG A 24 3.62 -0.82 16.06
C ARG A 24 3.44 0.58 15.46
N SER A 25 3.67 1.59 16.28
CA SER A 25 3.81 2.97 15.84
C SER A 25 5.30 3.27 15.64
N GLY A 26 5.88 2.63 14.66
CA GLY A 26 7.15 2.97 14.07
C GLY A 26 7.02 2.55 12.62
N THR A 27 7.02 3.50 11.71
CA THR A 27 7.17 3.24 10.29
C THR A 27 8.50 2.53 10.12
N GLU A 28 8.48 1.19 10.07
CA GLU A 28 9.66 0.46 9.66
C GLU A 28 9.93 0.87 8.22
N SER A 29 11.11 1.46 7.97
CA SER A 29 11.49 1.89 6.64
C SER A 29 11.36 0.74 5.65
N LEU A 30 10.78 0.99 4.49
CA LEU A 30 10.57 0.01 3.44
C LEU A 30 11.88 -0.69 3.07
N THR A 31 11.86 -2.01 2.99
CA THR A 31 12.97 -2.84 2.50
C THR A 31 12.43 -3.86 1.50
N VAL A 32 13.30 -4.35 0.59
CA VAL A 32 12.90 -5.42 -0.33
C VAL A 32 12.47 -6.67 0.43
N ASN A 33 13.22 -7.05 1.46
CA ASN A 33 12.91 -8.24 2.25
C ASN A 33 11.60 -8.08 3.02
N GLY A 34 11.36 -6.92 3.65
CA GLY A 34 10.12 -6.68 4.40
C GLY A 34 8.88 -6.73 3.50
N LEU A 35 8.96 -6.16 2.27
CA LEU A 35 7.85 -6.26 1.33
C LEU A 35 7.68 -7.70 0.81
N THR A 36 8.80 -8.44 0.61
CA THR A 36 8.75 -9.85 0.21
C THR A 36 8.08 -10.70 1.30
N GLU A 37 8.46 -10.53 2.56
CA GLU A 37 7.82 -11.21 3.70
C GLU A 37 6.32 -10.87 3.78
N THR A 38 5.96 -9.60 3.58
CA THR A 38 4.55 -9.17 3.54
C THR A 38 3.78 -9.87 2.40
N ALA A 39 4.40 -10.01 1.22
CA ALA A 39 3.78 -10.67 0.09
C ALA A 39 3.64 -12.19 0.31
N ASP A 40 4.64 -12.83 0.91
CA ASP A 40 4.65 -14.26 1.19
C ASP A 40 3.63 -14.65 2.29
N ASP A 41 3.41 -13.76 3.25
CA ASP A 41 2.44 -13.94 4.33
C ASP A 41 0.97 -13.74 3.88
N MET A 42 0.74 -13.18 2.68
CA MET A 42 -0.62 -12.99 2.17
C MET A 42 -1.25 -14.29 1.70
N PRO A 43 -2.57 -14.51 1.95
CA PRO A 43 -3.31 -15.60 1.35
C PRO A 43 -3.26 -15.57 -0.19
N GLU A 44 -3.31 -16.74 -0.85
CA GLU A 44 -3.33 -16.82 -2.32
C GLU A 44 -4.57 -16.16 -2.92
N GLU A 45 -5.71 -16.26 -2.23
CA GLU A 45 -6.97 -15.61 -2.61
C GLU A 45 -7.00 -14.10 -2.32
N GLY A 46 -5.94 -13.56 -1.70
CA GLY A 46 -5.85 -12.18 -1.26
C GLY A 46 -6.33 -11.95 0.17
N ALA A 47 -6.23 -10.71 0.66
CA ALA A 47 -6.56 -10.33 2.02
C ALA A 47 -7.75 -9.36 2.09
N SER A 48 -8.49 -9.40 3.20
CA SER A 48 -9.62 -8.51 3.47
C SER A 48 -9.21 -7.10 3.92
N SER A 49 -7.90 -6.84 4.06
CA SER A 49 -7.34 -5.52 4.38
C SER A 49 -5.97 -5.38 3.73
N CYS A 50 -5.58 -4.14 3.46
CA CYS A 50 -4.22 -3.86 2.99
C CYS A 50 -3.21 -4.16 4.10
N PRO A 51 -2.16 -4.96 3.85
CA PRO A 51 -1.15 -5.28 4.86
C PRO A 51 -0.17 -4.14 5.11
N LEU A 52 -0.14 -3.14 4.22
CA LEU A 52 0.70 -1.95 4.37
C LEU A 52 -0.03 -0.87 5.18
N PRO A 53 0.68 -0.01 5.92
CA PRO A 53 0.11 0.91 6.91
C PRO A 53 -0.50 2.18 6.26
N TYR A 54 -1.25 2.02 5.17
CA TYR A 54 -1.87 3.15 4.50
C TYR A 54 -3.09 3.67 5.26
N ASP A 55 -3.03 4.94 5.68
CA ASP A 55 -4.17 5.74 6.14
C ASP A 55 -4.71 6.54 4.96
N MET A 56 -5.64 5.94 4.21
CA MET A 56 -6.25 6.56 3.04
C MET A 56 -7.06 7.81 3.40
N ALA A 57 -7.67 7.84 4.59
CA ALA A 57 -8.47 9.00 5.01
C ALA A 57 -7.58 10.22 5.26
N ALA A 58 -6.47 10.05 5.99
CA ALA A 58 -5.50 11.13 6.20
C ALA A 58 -4.84 11.60 4.90
N ALA A 59 -4.54 10.66 3.98
CA ALA A 59 -3.97 10.99 2.68
C ALA A 59 -4.96 11.76 1.79
N ALA A 60 -6.24 11.36 1.76
CA ALA A 60 -7.30 12.04 1.04
C ALA A 60 -7.51 13.48 1.54
N GLU A 61 -7.55 13.68 2.87
CA GLU A 61 -7.64 15.00 3.49
C GLU A 61 -6.46 15.88 3.07
N SER A 62 -5.23 15.36 3.12
CA SER A 62 -4.01 16.08 2.71
C SER A 62 -4.03 16.47 1.22
N ALA A 63 -4.64 15.65 0.38
CA ALA A 63 -4.80 15.90 -1.04
C ALA A 63 -5.95 16.88 -1.37
N GLY A 64 -6.81 17.20 -0.41
CA GLY A 64 -8.03 17.99 -0.59
C GLY A 64 -9.06 17.24 -1.44
N LEU A 65 -9.19 15.93 -1.20
CA LEU A 65 -10.20 15.07 -1.78
C LEU A 65 -11.37 14.94 -0.81
N ASP A 66 -12.57 15.21 -1.30
CA ASP A 66 -13.79 15.16 -0.50
C ASP A 66 -14.44 13.76 -0.54
N GLY A 67 -15.06 13.38 0.56
CA GLY A 67 -15.82 12.15 0.70
C GLY A 67 -15.23 11.19 1.74
N GLU A 68 -15.99 10.17 2.08
CA GLU A 68 -15.53 9.09 2.95
C GLU A 68 -14.43 8.31 2.23
N ALA A 69 -13.35 7.99 2.95
CA ALA A 69 -12.26 7.19 2.42
C ALA A 69 -12.04 5.96 3.30
N GLY A 70 -11.78 4.82 2.66
CA GLY A 70 -11.61 3.56 3.39
C GLY A 70 -11.05 2.43 2.53
N SER A 71 -10.90 1.26 3.17
CA SER A 71 -10.42 0.05 2.53
C SER A 71 -11.46 -0.57 1.61
N GLY A 72 -11.00 -1.18 0.53
CA GLY A 72 -11.83 -1.86 -0.46
C GLY A 72 -12.47 -0.93 -1.49
N PRO A 73 -13.09 -1.52 -2.53
CA PRO A 73 -13.78 -0.76 -3.57
C PRO A 73 -15.08 -0.14 -3.05
N VAL A 74 -15.57 0.89 -3.76
CA VAL A 74 -16.88 1.54 -3.47
C VAL A 74 -18.02 0.52 -3.48
N ARG A 75 -17.94 -0.46 -4.37
CA ARG A 75 -18.89 -1.57 -4.47
C ARG A 75 -18.15 -2.87 -4.23
N ALA A 76 -18.32 -3.42 -3.06
CA ALA A 76 -17.89 -4.77 -2.77
C ALA A 76 -18.96 -5.74 -3.28
N ASP A 77 -18.76 -6.31 -4.46
CA ASP A 77 -19.59 -7.38 -4.97
C ASP A 77 -19.05 -8.72 -4.46
N GLY A 78 -19.38 -9.07 -3.21
CA GLY A 78 -19.01 -10.36 -2.62
C GLY A 78 -17.59 -10.41 -2.04
N ASP A 79 -16.90 -11.53 -2.25
CA ASP A 79 -15.61 -11.86 -1.64
C ASP A 79 -14.39 -11.26 -2.37
N THR A 80 -14.52 -10.10 -3.00
CA THR A 80 -13.39 -9.45 -3.68
C THR A 80 -12.32 -9.05 -2.66
N PRO A 81 -11.09 -9.53 -2.79
CA PRO A 81 -10.03 -9.19 -1.84
C PRO A 81 -9.68 -7.69 -1.92
N VAL A 82 -9.39 -7.10 -0.77
CA VAL A 82 -8.93 -5.70 -0.66
C VAL A 82 -7.48 -5.57 -1.06
N ALA A 83 -6.69 -6.63 -0.90
CA ALA A 83 -5.29 -6.65 -1.27
C ALA A 83 -4.88 -7.99 -1.88
N THR A 84 -3.95 -7.91 -2.81
CA THR A 84 -3.28 -9.05 -3.44
C THR A 84 -1.78 -8.83 -3.44
N SER A 85 -1.00 -9.90 -3.60
CA SER A 85 0.45 -9.81 -3.72
C SER A 85 0.98 -10.71 -4.83
N GLU A 86 2.09 -10.28 -5.41
CA GLU A 86 2.85 -11.03 -6.40
C GLU A 86 4.34 -10.99 -6.05
N GLY A 87 5.10 -12.00 -6.48
CA GLY A 87 6.53 -12.07 -6.22
C GLY A 87 6.86 -12.87 -4.96
N GLY A 88 8.03 -12.60 -4.37
CA GLY A 88 8.54 -13.43 -3.31
C GLY A 88 8.71 -14.88 -3.79
N GLU A 89 8.29 -15.86 -2.99
CA GLU A 89 8.31 -17.27 -3.36
C GLU A 89 7.19 -17.68 -4.34
N ARG A 90 6.23 -16.77 -4.60
CA ARG A 90 5.08 -17.04 -5.47
C ARG A 90 5.31 -16.70 -6.93
N ALA A 91 6.37 -15.95 -7.27
CA ALA A 91 6.68 -15.59 -8.63
C ALA A 91 7.00 -16.84 -9.46
N GLU A 92 6.24 -17.06 -10.53
CA GLU A 92 6.46 -18.17 -11.45
C GLU A 92 7.49 -17.81 -12.53
N PRO A 93 8.14 -18.81 -13.16
CA PRO A 93 9.06 -18.55 -14.27
C PRO A 93 8.34 -17.83 -15.43
N GLY A 94 8.84 -16.67 -15.81
CA GLY A 94 8.26 -15.82 -16.86
C GLY A 94 7.47 -14.62 -16.33
N ASP A 95 7.16 -14.58 -15.04
CA ASP A 95 6.56 -13.41 -14.42
C ASP A 95 7.58 -12.26 -14.36
N PRO A 96 7.12 -11.00 -14.49
CA PRO A 96 8.01 -9.83 -14.38
C PRO A 96 8.81 -9.81 -13.08
N LEU A 97 8.25 -10.27 -11.97
CA LEU A 97 8.90 -10.35 -10.67
C LEU A 97 9.81 -11.57 -10.51
N ALA A 98 9.67 -12.63 -11.32
CA ALA A 98 10.64 -13.70 -11.37
C ALA A 98 11.94 -13.24 -12.05
N GLU A 99 11.85 -12.40 -13.08
CA GLU A 99 13.00 -11.80 -13.75
C GLU A 99 13.62 -10.63 -12.96
N HIS A 100 12.78 -9.94 -12.16
CA HIS A 100 13.14 -8.84 -11.27
C HIS A 100 12.80 -9.21 -9.82
N PRO A 101 13.61 -10.05 -9.15
CA PRO A 101 13.30 -10.56 -7.81
C PRO A 101 12.92 -9.45 -6.84
N GLY A 102 11.76 -9.59 -6.24
CA GLY A 102 11.15 -8.60 -5.37
C GLY A 102 9.71 -8.97 -5.06
N ALA A 103 8.94 -8.02 -4.64
CA ALA A 103 7.53 -8.20 -4.33
C ALA A 103 6.69 -6.99 -4.73
N LEU A 104 5.45 -7.25 -5.03
CA LEU A 104 4.39 -6.29 -5.29
C LEU A 104 3.22 -6.55 -4.33
N VAL A 105 2.78 -5.52 -3.64
CA VAL A 105 1.53 -5.52 -2.87
C VAL A 105 0.58 -4.51 -3.51
N SER A 106 -0.59 -4.99 -3.90
CA SER A 106 -1.64 -4.20 -4.55
C SER A 106 -2.83 -4.09 -3.62
N CYS A 107 -3.20 -2.88 -3.25
CA CYS A 107 -4.33 -2.61 -2.36
C CYS A 107 -5.39 -1.78 -3.09
N THR A 108 -6.66 -2.08 -2.82
CA THR A 108 -7.80 -1.29 -3.29
C THR A 108 -8.41 -0.51 -2.13
N PHE A 109 -8.68 0.75 -2.37
CA PHE A 109 -9.34 1.68 -1.47
C PHE A 109 -10.45 2.41 -2.21
N HIS A 110 -11.21 3.21 -1.48
CA HIS A 110 -12.14 4.16 -2.09
C HIS A 110 -12.01 5.55 -1.44
N ILE A 111 -12.32 6.58 -2.22
CA ILE A 111 -12.50 7.96 -1.77
C ILE A 111 -13.79 8.49 -2.40
N GLY A 112 -14.80 8.71 -1.58
CA GLY A 112 -16.14 9.08 -2.05
C GLY A 112 -16.74 8.01 -2.97
N ARG A 113 -16.77 8.29 -4.28
CA ARG A 113 -17.32 7.38 -5.29
C ARG A 113 -16.27 6.80 -6.24
N HIS A 114 -15.02 6.98 -5.91
CA HIS A 114 -13.89 6.58 -6.75
C HIS A 114 -13.12 5.45 -6.10
N ASP A 115 -12.91 4.39 -6.86
CA ASP A 115 -11.97 3.35 -6.48
C ASP A 115 -10.54 3.83 -6.73
N VAL A 116 -9.67 3.53 -5.78
CA VAL A 116 -8.25 3.91 -5.77
C VAL A 116 -7.42 2.66 -5.65
N GLN A 117 -6.56 2.43 -6.61
CA GLN A 117 -5.58 1.36 -6.58
C GLN A 117 -4.22 1.90 -6.14
N VAL A 118 -3.60 1.20 -5.20
CA VAL A 118 -2.29 1.54 -4.64
C VAL A 118 -1.39 0.33 -4.79
N HIS A 119 -0.35 0.46 -5.61
CA HIS A 119 0.60 -0.61 -5.90
C HIS A 119 1.97 -0.24 -5.36
N THR A 120 2.44 -1.00 -4.38
CA THR A 120 3.76 -0.83 -3.76
C THR A 120 4.65 -1.96 -4.21
N ILE A 121 5.73 -1.62 -4.87
CA ILE A 121 6.70 -2.59 -5.40
C ILE A 121 8.09 -2.30 -4.86
N ALA A 122 8.83 -3.35 -4.54
CA ALA A 122 10.26 -3.26 -4.25
C ALA A 122 11.00 -4.42 -4.93
N THR A 123 12.12 -4.13 -5.57
CA THR A 123 12.92 -5.10 -6.31
C THR A 123 14.39 -5.02 -5.94
N ARG A 124 15.11 -6.15 -6.04
CA ARG A 124 16.57 -6.20 -5.81
C ARG A 124 17.36 -5.53 -6.92
N LYS A 125 16.76 -5.38 -8.12
CA LYS A 125 17.35 -4.71 -9.27
C LYS A 125 16.78 -3.31 -9.41
N PRO A 126 17.49 -2.37 -10.04
CA PRO A 126 16.95 -1.05 -10.37
C PRO A 126 15.71 -1.11 -11.26
N ASN A 127 14.97 0.00 -11.30
CA ASN A 127 13.74 0.19 -12.08
C ASN A 127 12.55 -0.63 -11.59
N ALA A 128 12.28 -0.60 -10.29
CA ALA A 128 11.13 -1.25 -9.66
C ALA A 128 9.78 -0.90 -10.29
N ILE A 129 9.67 0.26 -10.95
CA ILE A 129 8.43 0.68 -11.62
C ILE A 129 8.14 -0.12 -12.91
N THR A 130 9.14 -0.72 -13.55
CA THR A 130 8.98 -1.38 -14.86
C THR A 130 7.96 -2.52 -14.85
N PRO A 131 7.91 -3.42 -13.85
CA PRO A 131 6.87 -4.43 -13.75
C PRO A 131 5.44 -3.89 -13.65
N LEU A 132 5.26 -2.62 -13.25
CA LEU A 132 3.94 -1.99 -13.17
C LEU A 132 3.45 -1.40 -14.51
N ALA A 133 4.20 -1.53 -15.60
CA ALA A 133 3.80 -1.02 -16.91
C ALA A 133 2.42 -1.53 -17.38
N PRO A 134 2.04 -2.82 -17.21
CA PRO A 134 0.70 -3.29 -17.57
C PRO A 134 -0.40 -2.64 -16.72
N VAL A 135 -0.15 -2.45 -15.42
CA VAL A 135 -1.09 -1.79 -14.49
C VAL A 135 -1.27 -0.33 -14.89
N ALA A 136 -0.17 0.38 -15.12
CA ALA A 136 -0.20 1.78 -15.57
C ALA A 136 -0.98 1.91 -16.89
N ALA A 137 -0.74 1.02 -17.87
CA ALA A 137 -1.46 1.01 -19.14
C ALA A 137 -2.97 0.80 -18.95
N ALA A 138 -3.37 -0.12 -18.09
CA ALA A 138 -4.77 -0.42 -17.81
C ALA A 138 -5.48 0.78 -17.17
N LEU A 139 -4.86 1.40 -16.16
CA LEU A 139 -5.45 2.52 -15.42
C LEU A 139 -5.47 3.82 -16.24
N THR A 140 -4.40 4.12 -16.98
CA THR A 140 -4.28 5.37 -17.75
C THR A 140 -4.96 5.31 -19.10
N ARG A 141 -5.19 4.10 -19.63
CA ARG A 141 -5.58 3.83 -21.02
C ARG A 141 -4.62 4.44 -22.06
N LEU A 142 -3.42 4.80 -21.63
CA LEU A 142 -2.35 5.18 -22.53
C LEU A 142 -1.99 4.02 -23.47
N ARG A 143 -1.54 4.30 -24.67
CA ARG A 143 -1.28 3.28 -25.68
C ARG A 143 0.18 3.29 -26.11
N GLY A 144 0.73 2.11 -26.32
CA GLY A 144 2.01 1.91 -26.97
C GLY A 144 3.12 2.81 -26.41
N SER A 145 3.61 3.76 -27.21
CA SER A 145 4.73 4.61 -26.82
C SER A 145 4.45 5.52 -25.62
N GLU A 146 3.22 5.99 -25.45
CA GLU A 146 2.87 6.88 -24.33
C GLU A 146 3.05 6.19 -22.98
N THR A 147 2.64 4.90 -22.87
CA THR A 147 2.88 4.10 -21.66
C THR A 147 4.37 3.88 -21.43
N VAL A 148 5.11 3.55 -22.49
CA VAL A 148 6.55 3.34 -22.42
C VAL A 148 7.26 4.64 -21.98
N ASP A 149 6.89 5.79 -22.56
CA ASP A 149 7.46 7.08 -22.21
C ASP A 149 7.16 7.45 -20.74
N TYR A 150 5.94 7.18 -20.27
CA TYR A 150 5.56 7.39 -18.87
C TYR A 150 6.39 6.53 -17.92
N ILE A 151 6.48 5.22 -18.15
CA ILE A 151 7.25 4.30 -17.31
C ILE A 151 8.75 4.63 -17.34
N ASN A 152 9.30 4.96 -18.51
CA ASN A 152 10.69 5.39 -18.63
C ASN A 152 10.96 6.72 -17.92
N GLY A 153 10.00 7.63 -17.92
CA GLY A 153 10.04 8.88 -17.15
C GLY A 153 10.09 8.58 -15.66
N ALA A 154 9.16 7.74 -15.17
CA ALA A 154 9.09 7.34 -13.77
C ALA A 154 10.35 6.61 -13.29
N ALA A 155 10.92 5.74 -14.12
CA ALA A 155 12.17 5.03 -13.80
C ALA A 155 13.38 5.96 -13.68
N LYS A 156 13.35 7.13 -14.31
CA LYS A 156 14.42 8.14 -14.28
C LYS A 156 14.19 9.25 -13.27
N ALA A 157 12.99 9.35 -12.71
CA ALA A 157 12.66 10.34 -11.70
C ALA A 157 13.56 10.19 -10.46
N GLU A 158 13.84 11.27 -9.78
CA GLU A 158 14.55 11.21 -8.50
C GLU A 158 13.64 10.57 -7.43
N THR A 159 14.24 10.11 -6.34
CA THR A 159 13.44 9.62 -5.19
C THR A 159 12.61 10.77 -4.65
N ASP A 160 11.35 10.48 -4.28
CA ASP A 160 10.32 11.43 -3.85
C ASP A 160 9.73 12.33 -4.97
N ASP A 161 10.29 12.31 -6.18
CA ASP A 161 9.68 13.03 -7.30
C ASP A 161 8.46 12.27 -7.83
N VAL A 162 7.31 12.93 -7.83
CA VAL A 162 6.05 12.37 -8.34
C VAL A 162 5.91 12.70 -9.82
N LEU A 163 5.69 11.65 -10.62
CA LEU A 163 5.33 11.79 -12.03
C LEU A 163 3.86 11.46 -12.23
N VAL A 164 3.07 12.43 -12.67
CA VAL A 164 1.66 12.23 -13.04
C VAL A 164 1.56 11.88 -14.51
N ALA A 165 0.80 10.84 -14.84
CA ALA A 165 0.53 10.45 -16.22
C ALA A 165 -0.27 11.55 -16.96
N SER A 166 -0.15 11.61 -18.28
CA SER A 166 -0.87 12.59 -19.12
C SER A 166 -2.41 12.45 -19.03
N SER A 167 -2.91 11.27 -18.65
CA SER A 167 -4.32 11.04 -18.33
C SER A 167 -4.79 11.77 -17.06
N GLY A 168 -3.86 12.13 -16.16
CA GLY A 168 -4.12 12.86 -14.93
C GLY A 168 -4.65 12.04 -13.76
N ASN A 169 -5.01 10.78 -13.98
CA ASN A 169 -5.61 9.89 -12.97
C ASN A 169 -4.65 8.90 -12.33
N VAL A 170 -3.40 8.84 -12.78
CA VAL A 170 -2.36 7.95 -12.26
C VAL A 170 -1.11 8.75 -11.96
N ALA A 171 -0.49 8.47 -10.84
CA ALA A 171 0.82 9.00 -10.49
C ALA A 171 1.74 7.90 -9.95
N THR A 172 3.04 8.09 -10.17
CA THR A 172 4.09 7.22 -9.63
C THR A 172 5.12 8.03 -8.89
N VAL A 173 5.75 7.41 -7.90
CA VAL A 173 6.88 7.99 -7.16
C VAL A 173 7.88 6.89 -6.84
N ARG A 174 9.18 7.21 -6.94
CA ARG A 174 10.22 6.32 -6.43
C ARG A 174 10.36 6.53 -4.93
N LEU A 175 10.26 5.42 -4.19
CA LEU A 175 10.31 5.42 -2.73
C LEU A 175 11.76 5.33 -2.21
N LYS A 176 11.98 5.89 -1.03
CA LYS A 176 13.19 5.62 -0.25
C LYS A 176 13.17 4.17 0.21
N LEU A 177 14.23 3.45 -0.10
CA LEU A 177 14.42 2.08 0.32
C LEU A 177 15.58 2.00 1.32
N LYS A 178 15.37 1.30 2.43
CA LYS A 178 16.46 0.98 3.34
C LYS A 178 17.19 -0.27 2.85
N GLY A 179 18.44 -0.11 2.43
CA GLY A 179 19.28 -1.18 1.91
C GLY A 179 19.43 -1.11 0.40
N GLU A 180 19.80 -2.25 -0.21
CA GLU A 180 20.01 -2.36 -1.65
C GLU A 180 18.70 -2.67 -2.38
N GLY A 181 18.57 -2.14 -3.60
CA GLY A 181 17.40 -2.35 -4.47
C GLY A 181 16.78 -1.05 -4.95
N ASP A 182 15.54 -1.14 -5.39
CA ASP A 182 14.72 -0.01 -5.81
C ASP A 182 13.26 -0.24 -5.39
N ALA A 183 12.52 0.83 -5.15
CA ALA A 183 11.12 0.75 -4.77
C ALA A 183 10.32 1.87 -5.42
N ALA A 184 9.05 1.58 -5.70
CA ALA A 184 8.13 2.54 -6.28
C ALA A 184 6.71 2.33 -5.75
N LEU A 185 5.96 3.43 -5.78
CA LEU A 185 4.53 3.48 -5.52
C LEU A 185 3.83 3.96 -6.78
N LEU A 186 2.76 3.28 -7.17
CA LEU A 186 1.82 3.72 -8.19
C LEU A 186 0.46 3.88 -7.54
N VAL A 187 -0.14 5.05 -7.70
CA VAL A 187 -1.50 5.36 -7.25
C VAL A 187 -2.34 5.68 -8.47
N GLY A 188 -3.48 5.03 -8.61
CA GLY A 188 -4.37 5.24 -9.73
C GLY A 188 -5.82 5.27 -9.33
N PHE A 189 -6.57 6.18 -9.93
CA PHE A 189 -8.02 6.23 -9.85
C PHE A 189 -8.61 5.50 -11.04
N GLU A 190 -9.58 4.64 -10.80
CA GLU A 190 -10.38 4.13 -11.88
C GLU A 190 -11.17 5.27 -12.54
N GLU A 191 -11.23 5.22 -13.87
CA GLU A 191 -11.87 6.30 -14.63
C GLU A 191 -13.38 6.34 -14.34
N SER A 192 -13.80 7.41 -13.66
CA SER A 192 -15.22 7.70 -13.48
C SER A 192 -15.63 8.90 -14.34
N SER A 193 -16.83 8.85 -14.88
CA SER A 193 -17.34 9.87 -15.80
C SER A 193 -17.67 11.21 -15.13
N THR A 194 -17.64 11.29 -13.81
CA THR A 194 -18.02 12.50 -13.06
C THR A 194 -17.18 12.68 -11.80
N GLY A 195 -16.56 13.84 -11.66
CA GLY A 195 -15.87 14.24 -10.42
C GLY A 195 -14.50 13.61 -10.24
N ALA A 196 -13.82 13.23 -11.34
CA ALA A 196 -12.46 12.74 -11.27
C ALA A 196 -11.53 13.75 -10.55
N PRO A 197 -10.61 13.29 -9.72
CA PRO A 197 -9.64 14.16 -9.07
C PRO A 197 -8.77 14.86 -10.10
N SER A 198 -8.36 16.09 -9.78
CA SER A 198 -7.41 16.82 -10.62
C SER A 198 -6.01 16.15 -10.54
N PRO A 199 -5.16 16.31 -11.58
CA PRO A 199 -3.79 15.79 -11.54
C PRO A 199 -3.00 16.24 -10.30
N LYS A 200 -3.25 17.45 -9.81
CA LYS A 200 -2.63 17.97 -8.59
C LYS A 200 -3.11 17.28 -7.32
N GLN A 201 -4.36 16.84 -7.28
CA GLN A 201 -4.87 16.06 -6.15
C GLN A 201 -4.31 14.63 -6.17
N VAL A 202 -4.18 14.03 -7.36
CA VAL A 202 -3.54 12.71 -7.52
C VAL A 202 -2.08 12.77 -7.09
N GLU A 203 -1.33 13.81 -7.50
CA GLU A 203 0.03 14.07 -7.06
C GLU A 203 0.14 14.14 -5.53
N LYS A 204 -0.67 14.98 -4.88
CA LYS A 204 -0.67 15.16 -3.44
C LYS A 204 -1.03 13.88 -2.68
N LEU A 205 -2.02 13.13 -3.17
CA LEU A 205 -2.40 11.84 -2.59
C LEU A 205 -1.22 10.87 -2.63
N THR A 206 -0.52 10.82 -3.78
CA THR A 206 0.65 9.95 -3.97
C THR A 206 1.79 10.32 -3.01
N VAL A 207 2.06 11.62 -2.82
CA VAL A 207 3.05 12.08 -1.82
C VAL A 207 2.63 11.63 -0.42
N ALA A 208 1.38 11.90 -0.02
CA ALA A 208 0.90 11.58 1.31
C ALA A 208 0.93 10.07 1.61
N LEU A 209 0.67 9.21 0.61
CA LEU A 209 0.77 7.76 0.77
C LEU A 209 2.24 7.29 0.79
N ALA A 210 3.11 7.89 -0.02
CA ALA A 210 4.54 7.58 -0.01
C ALA A 210 5.17 7.85 1.36
N ASP A 211 4.83 8.97 1.99
CA ASP A 211 5.33 9.37 3.31
C ASP A 211 4.92 8.37 4.43
N GLN A 212 3.89 7.55 4.22
CA GLN A 212 3.42 6.58 5.21
C GLN A 212 4.21 5.26 5.20
N VAL A 213 5.00 5.00 4.17
CA VAL A 213 5.73 3.72 3.99
C VAL A 213 7.25 3.87 3.86
N GLN A 214 7.77 5.09 4.06
CA GLN A 214 9.22 5.39 3.96
C GLN A 214 9.90 5.56 5.31
#